data_414b0d40bbd26733b80e25e11b654557
#
_entry.id   414b0d40bbd26733b80e25e11b654557
#
_cell.length_a   1.000
_cell.length_b   1.000
_cell.length_c   1.000
_cell.angle_alpha   90.00
_cell.angle_beta   90.00
_cell.angle_gamma   90.00
#
_symmetry.space_group_name_H-M   'P 1'
#
loop_
_entity.id
_entity.type
_entity.pdbx_description
1 polymer ?
#
loop_
_entity_poly.entity_id
_entity_poly.type
_entity_poly.pdbx_seq_one_letter_code
_entity_poly.pdbx_strand_id
1 'polypeptide(L)'
;MHEKLLKLLLQGFGICCCIAIVPFLMPTSWMAACHEWLGMGPFPDEAIAEYLARFSAGLCAFLGVLALLLATNVHGYAAIIRLLAISLVVLEIINLLYGLSSEMPAWWIWSDAIGAGGFAVAVIYLQNKINSAATTAESG
;
A
#
# COMPACT_ATOMS: atom_id res chain seq x y z
N MET A 1 -5.76 -22.98 4.00
CA MET A 1 -5.06 -22.10 4.96
C MET A 1 -4.55 -20.83 4.26
N HIS A 2 -3.80 -20.96 3.16
CA HIS A 2 -3.20 -19.84 2.42
C HIS A 2 -4.22 -18.82 1.87
N GLU A 3 -5.38 -19.28 1.40
CA GLU A 3 -6.45 -18.41 0.91
C GLU A 3 -7.01 -17.48 1.98
N LYS A 4 -7.29 -18.03 3.19
CA LYS A 4 -7.75 -17.22 4.33
C LYS A 4 -6.74 -16.16 4.72
N LEU A 5 -5.44 -16.53 4.68
CA LEU A 5 -4.37 -15.59 5.00
C LEU A 5 -4.24 -14.50 3.94
N LEU A 6 -4.34 -14.85 2.65
CA LEU A 6 -4.35 -13.88 1.56
C LEU A 6 -5.52 -12.89 1.70
N LYS A 7 -6.71 -13.40 2.01
CA LYS A 7 -7.89 -12.56 2.25
C LYS A 7 -7.68 -11.62 3.43
N LEU A 8 -7.15 -12.11 4.56
CA LEU A 8 -6.87 -11.27 5.74
C LEU A 8 -5.82 -10.21 5.46
N LEU A 9 -4.77 -10.54 4.70
CA LEU A 9 -3.75 -9.57 4.28
C LEU A 9 -4.35 -8.45 3.42
N LEU A 10 -5.15 -8.80 2.42
CA LEU A 10 -5.83 -7.83 1.57
C LEU A 10 -6.79 -6.95 2.38
N GLN A 11 -7.52 -7.52 3.34
CA GLN A 11 -8.43 -6.76 4.21
C GLN A 11 -7.65 -5.82 5.14
N GLY A 12 -6.59 -6.31 5.78
CA GLY A 12 -5.76 -5.49 6.67
C GLY A 12 -5.10 -4.32 5.94
N PHE A 13 -4.48 -4.60 4.79
CA PHE A 13 -3.91 -3.57 3.94
C PHE A 13 -4.98 -2.58 3.45
N GLY A 14 -6.12 -3.09 2.99
CA GLY A 14 -7.23 -2.27 2.52
C GLY A 14 -7.76 -1.33 3.59
N ILE A 15 -7.98 -1.81 4.82
CA ILE A 15 -8.42 -0.97 5.94
C ILE A 15 -7.36 0.08 6.26
N CYS A 16 -6.08 -0.30 6.32
CA CYS A 16 -4.98 0.61 6.60
C CYS A 16 -4.92 1.74 5.55
N CYS A 17 -4.99 1.40 4.26
CA CYS A 17 -5.00 2.39 3.18
C CYS A 17 -6.25 3.27 3.20
N CYS A 18 -7.42 2.76 3.60
CA CYS A 18 -8.64 3.57 3.72
C CYS A 18 -8.53 4.67 4.78
N ILE A 19 -7.66 4.52 5.79
CA ILE A 19 -7.40 5.57 6.78
C ILE A 19 -6.84 6.83 6.12
N ALA A 20 -6.20 6.71 4.95
CA ALA A 20 -5.70 7.85 4.17
C ALA A 20 -6.81 8.81 3.70
N ILE A 21 -8.08 8.45 3.84
CA ILE A 21 -9.19 9.39 3.65
C ILE A 21 -9.14 10.55 4.65
N VAL A 22 -8.54 10.34 5.82
CA VAL A 22 -8.40 11.38 6.85
C VAL A 22 -7.49 12.51 6.36
N PRO A 23 -6.23 12.28 5.97
CA PRO A 23 -5.39 13.34 5.42
C PRO A 23 -5.91 13.90 4.09
N PHE A 24 -6.71 13.16 3.33
CA PHE A 24 -7.37 13.67 2.12
C PHE A 24 -8.39 14.77 2.43
N LEU A 25 -9.15 14.64 3.53
CA LEU A 25 -10.26 15.54 3.89
C LEU A 25 -9.90 16.57 4.97
N MET A 26 -8.78 16.40 5.71
CA MET A 26 -8.45 17.27 6.82
C MET A 26 -8.10 18.69 6.38
N PRO A 27 -8.29 19.72 7.23
CA PRO A 27 -7.83 21.07 6.98
C PRO A 27 -6.31 21.14 6.82
N THR A 28 -5.82 22.05 5.96
CA THR A 28 -4.37 22.23 5.70
C THR A 28 -3.57 22.51 6.97
N SER A 29 -4.17 23.26 7.92
CA SER A 29 -3.53 23.53 9.22
C SER A 29 -3.27 22.27 10.05
N TRP A 30 -4.14 21.29 9.96
CA TRP A 30 -3.93 19.99 10.64
C TRP A 30 -2.88 19.16 9.92
N MET A 31 -2.86 19.22 8.59
CA MET A 31 -1.84 18.56 7.79
C MET A 31 -0.45 19.11 8.14
N ALA A 32 -0.31 20.44 8.22
CA ALA A 32 0.93 21.09 8.63
C ALA A 32 1.36 20.68 10.04
N ALA A 33 0.44 20.68 11.02
CA ALA A 33 0.74 20.26 12.38
C ALA A 33 1.19 18.79 12.46
N CYS A 34 0.54 17.89 11.70
CA CYS A 34 0.94 16.48 11.62
C CYS A 34 2.33 16.32 10.98
N HIS A 35 2.62 17.09 9.93
CA HIS A 35 3.91 17.05 9.23
C HIS A 35 5.06 17.44 10.16
N GLU A 36 4.90 18.54 10.93
CA GLU A 36 5.87 18.96 11.93
C GLU A 36 6.01 17.94 13.07
N TRP A 37 4.87 17.42 13.58
CA TRP A 37 4.87 16.43 14.65
C TRP A 37 5.59 15.14 14.26
N LEU A 38 5.49 14.74 12.99
CA LEU A 38 6.19 13.59 12.43
C LEU A 38 7.70 13.84 12.17
N GLY A 39 8.20 15.04 12.45
CA GLY A 39 9.62 15.39 12.27
C GLY A 39 10.02 15.64 10.83
N MET A 40 9.06 15.93 9.95
CA MET A 40 9.32 16.25 8.55
C MET A 40 9.58 17.75 8.31
N GLY A 41 9.61 18.55 9.38
CA GLY A 41 9.78 20.01 9.30
C GLY A 41 8.49 20.76 8.95
N PRO A 42 8.56 22.06 8.62
CA PRO A 42 7.39 22.83 8.23
C PRO A 42 6.79 22.29 6.92
N PHE A 43 5.45 22.29 6.86
CA PHE A 43 4.76 21.90 5.64
C PHE A 43 5.01 22.96 4.56
N PRO A 44 5.34 22.56 3.32
CA PRO A 44 5.59 23.52 2.24
C PRO A 44 4.36 24.40 1.94
N ASP A 45 4.59 25.70 1.75
CA ASP A 45 3.52 26.68 1.50
C ASP A 45 3.01 26.66 0.04
N GLU A 46 3.68 25.94 -0.84
CA GLU A 46 3.32 25.86 -2.25
C GLU A 46 2.02 25.08 -2.45
N ALA A 47 1.07 25.64 -3.17
CA ALA A 47 -0.22 25.02 -3.48
C ALA A 47 -0.09 23.62 -4.12
N ILE A 48 1.00 23.40 -4.87
CA ILE A 48 1.28 22.10 -5.48
C ILE A 48 1.58 21.03 -4.43
N ALA A 49 2.23 21.36 -3.32
CA ALA A 49 2.54 20.42 -2.25
C ALA A 49 1.25 19.93 -1.58
N GLU A 50 0.33 20.84 -1.25
CA GLU A 50 -0.99 20.48 -0.72
C GLU A 50 -1.78 19.61 -1.70
N TYR A 51 -1.82 20.00 -2.98
CA TYR A 51 -2.50 19.23 -4.01
C TYR A 51 -1.95 17.81 -4.11
N LEU A 52 -0.64 17.64 -4.18
CA LEU A 52 0.00 16.33 -4.29
C LEU A 52 -0.22 15.48 -3.04
N ALA A 53 -0.13 16.07 -1.85
CA ALA A 53 -0.39 15.36 -0.60
C ALA A 53 -1.83 14.82 -0.55
N ARG A 54 -2.82 15.65 -0.90
CA ARG A 54 -4.22 15.23 -0.97
C ARG A 54 -4.45 14.19 -2.07
N PHE A 55 -3.91 14.40 -3.25
CA PHE A 55 -4.04 13.47 -4.37
C PHE A 55 -3.46 12.10 -4.02
N SER A 56 -2.28 12.06 -3.41
CA SER A 56 -1.65 10.81 -2.96
C SER A 56 -2.47 10.11 -1.89
N ALA A 57 -3.00 10.85 -0.92
CA ALA A 57 -3.89 10.31 0.11
C ALA A 57 -5.19 9.74 -0.50
N GLY A 58 -5.77 10.43 -1.47
CA GLY A 58 -6.95 9.96 -2.21
C GLY A 58 -6.68 8.68 -3.00
N LEU A 59 -5.55 8.60 -3.69
CA LEU A 59 -5.12 7.37 -4.38
C LEU A 59 -4.88 6.22 -3.41
N CYS A 60 -4.27 6.48 -2.26
CA CYS A 60 -4.07 5.46 -1.23
C CYS A 60 -5.42 4.93 -0.71
N ALA A 61 -6.36 5.81 -0.40
CA ALA A 61 -7.72 5.41 0.01
C ALA A 61 -8.43 4.60 -1.08
N PHE A 62 -8.31 4.99 -2.35
CA PHE A 62 -8.85 4.24 -3.48
C PHE A 62 -8.23 2.83 -3.58
N LEU A 63 -6.91 2.70 -3.44
CA LEU A 63 -6.24 1.40 -3.39
C LEU A 63 -6.74 0.56 -2.21
N GLY A 64 -7.04 1.20 -1.08
CA GLY A 64 -7.65 0.54 0.07
C GLY A 64 -9.01 -0.09 -0.27
N VAL A 65 -9.90 0.68 -0.88
CA VAL A 65 -11.21 0.16 -1.34
C VAL A 65 -11.05 -0.96 -2.36
N LEU A 66 -10.12 -0.81 -3.30
CA LEU A 66 -9.81 -1.84 -4.30
C LEU A 66 -9.33 -3.14 -3.61
N ALA A 67 -8.41 -3.06 -2.66
CA ALA A 67 -7.92 -4.22 -1.92
C ALA A 67 -9.05 -4.94 -1.15
N LEU A 68 -9.96 -4.18 -0.53
CA LEU A 68 -11.14 -4.74 0.14
C LEU A 68 -12.08 -5.45 -0.85
N LEU A 69 -12.29 -4.88 -2.03
CA LEU A 69 -13.05 -5.51 -3.11
C LEU A 69 -12.39 -6.81 -3.57
N LEU A 70 -11.08 -6.80 -3.82
CA LEU A 70 -10.33 -7.97 -4.24
C LEU A 70 -10.37 -9.10 -3.20
N ALA A 71 -10.41 -8.75 -1.91
CA ALA A 71 -10.54 -9.70 -0.81
C ALA A 71 -11.88 -10.45 -0.80
N THR A 72 -12.93 -9.98 -1.48
CA THR A 72 -14.23 -10.66 -1.54
C THR A 72 -14.17 -11.95 -2.35
N ASN A 73 -13.35 -12.00 -3.41
CA ASN A 73 -13.20 -13.17 -4.27
C ASN A 73 -11.76 -13.29 -4.78
N VAL A 74 -10.87 -13.83 -3.97
CA VAL A 74 -9.43 -13.92 -4.27
C VAL A 74 -9.11 -14.81 -5.46
N HIS A 75 -9.97 -15.80 -5.79
CA HIS A 75 -9.81 -16.64 -6.96
C HIS A 75 -10.26 -15.92 -8.24
N GLY A 76 -11.43 -15.30 -8.22
CA GLY A 76 -11.96 -14.57 -9.37
C GLY A 76 -11.09 -13.36 -9.74
N TYR A 77 -10.43 -12.74 -8.77
CA TYR A 77 -9.57 -11.57 -8.97
C TYR A 77 -8.06 -11.89 -8.93
N ALA A 78 -7.68 -13.16 -9.03
CA ALA A 78 -6.28 -13.58 -8.85
C ALA A 78 -5.29 -12.85 -9.77
N ALA A 79 -5.66 -12.59 -11.03
CA ALA A 79 -4.82 -11.86 -11.97
C ALA A 79 -4.62 -10.39 -11.57
N ILE A 80 -5.70 -9.73 -11.10
CA ILE A 80 -5.65 -8.33 -10.66
C ILE A 80 -4.85 -8.21 -9.36
N ILE A 81 -5.03 -9.13 -8.41
CA ILE A 81 -4.26 -9.18 -7.16
C ILE A 81 -2.76 -9.33 -7.48
N ARG A 82 -2.42 -10.20 -8.44
CA ARG A 82 -1.03 -10.41 -8.84
C ARG A 82 -0.44 -9.16 -9.51
N LEU A 83 -1.18 -8.53 -10.41
CA LEU A 83 -0.77 -7.29 -11.05
C LEU A 83 -0.52 -6.19 -10.02
N LEU A 84 -1.46 -5.99 -9.09
CA LEU A 84 -1.34 -5.01 -8.01
C LEU A 84 -0.08 -5.27 -7.16
N ALA A 85 0.14 -6.52 -6.75
CA ALA A 85 1.30 -6.86 -5.93
C ALA A 85 2.63 -6.64 -6.67
N ILE A 86 2.73 -7.03 -7.95
CA ILE A 86 3.94 -6.79 -8.76
C ILE A 86 4.17 -5.29 -8.93
N SER A 87 3.12 -4.52 -9.23
CA SER A 87 3.22 -3.07 -9.39
C SER A 87 3.68 -2.39 -8.11
N LEU A 88 3.19 -2.84 -6.95
CA LEU A 88 3.64 -2.33 -5.65
C LEU A 88 5.12 -2.65 -5.39
N VAL A 89 5.60 -3.86 -5.70
CA VAL A 89 7.04 -4.18 -5.57
C VAL A 89 7.89 -3.23 -6.41
N VAL A 90 7.50 -2.99 -7.67
CA VAL A 90 8.24 -2.08 -8.54
C VAL A 90 8.23 -0.65 -8.01
N LEU A 91 7.06 -0.17 -7.57
CA LEU A 91 6.92 1.17 -6.98
C LEU A 91 7.78 1.32 -5.72
N GLU A 92 7.76 0.31 -4.83
CA GLU A 92 8.54 0.37 -3.60
C GLU A 92 10.05 0.35 -3.83
N ILE A 93 10.53 -0.38 -4.85
CA ILE A 93 11.94 -0.33 -5.24
C ILE A 93 12.30 1.10 -5.70
N ILE A 94 11.46 1.71 -6.52
CA ILE A 94 11.68 3.08 -7.00
C ILE A 94 11.62 4.07 -5.84
N ASN A 95 10.60 3.99 -4.97
CA ASN A 95 10.44 4.85 -3.81
C ASN A 95 11.63 4.72 -2.84
N LEU A 96 12.10 3.50 -2.61
CA LEU A 96 13.26 3.26 -1.75
C LEU A 96 14.53 3.92 -2.33
N LEU A 97 14.77 3.79 -3.63
CA LEU A 97 15.94 4.40 -4.28
C LEU A 97 15.91 5.94 -4.21
N TYR A 98 14.73 6.54 -4.47
CA TYR A 98 14.54 7.98 -4.33
C TYR A 98 14.60 8.43 -2.87
N GLY A 99 13.99 7.69 -1.96
CA GLY A 99 13.97 7.99 -0.53
C GLY A 99 15.38 8.00 0.07
N LEU A 100 16.23 7.04 -0.29
CA LEU A 100 17.63 6.97 0.17
C LEU A 100 18.48 8.13 -0.35
N SER A 101 18.10 8.77 -1.46
CA SER A 101 18.79 9.94 -2.02
C SER A 101 18.14 11.27 -1.59
N SER A 102 17.07 11.25 -0.82
CA SER A 102 16.33 12.42 -0.35
C SER A 102 16.65 12.71 1.13
N GLU A 103 16.31 13.90 1.60
CA GLU A 103 16.40 14.29 3.01
C GLU A 103 15.23 13.80 3.87
N MET A 104 14.48 12.80 3.38
CA MET A 104 13.34 12.24 4.10
C MET A 104 13.79 11.48 5.35
N PRO A 105 13.02 11.53 6.44
CA PRO A 105 13.33 10.76 7.65
C PRO A 105 13.44 9.25 7.36
N ALA A 106 14.52 8.63 7.82
CA ALA A 106 14.79 7.22 7.56
C ALA A 106 13.65 6.29 8.02
N TRP A 107 12.98 6.62 9.13
CA TRP A 107 11.86 5.84 9.62
C TRP A 107 10.69 5.80 8.62
N TRP A 108 10.45 6.90 7.88
CA TRP A 108 9.40 6.96 6.86
C TRP A 108 9.74 6.01 5.71
N ILE A 109 10.97 6.13 5.16
CA ILE A 109 11.42 5.32 4.02
C ILE A 109 11.33 3.83 4.34
N TRP A 110 11.81 3.41 5.52
CA TRP A 110 11.78 2.01 5.91
C TRP A 110 10.37 1.51 6.27
N SER A 111 9.52 2.34 6.88
CA SER A 111 8.14 1.94 7.18
C SER A 111 7.32 1.71 5.92
N ASP A 112 7.54 2.52 4.88
CA ASP A 112 6.89 2.39 3.58
C ASP A 112 7.36 1.11 2.86
N ALA A 113 8.67 0.95 2.71
CA ALA A 113 9.27 -0.24 2.09
C ALA A 113 8.87 -1.56 2.77
N ILE A 114 8.86 -1.61 4.11
CA ILE A 114 8.45 -2.81 4.87
C ILE A 114 6.94 -3.00 4.80
N GLY A 115 6.14 -1.94 4.94
CA GLY A 115 4.69 -2.00 4.93
C GLY A 115 4.13 -2.43 3.58
N ALA A 116 4.29 -1.63 2.55
CA ALA A 116 3.75 -1.89 1.23
C ALA A 116 4.56 -2.94 0.46
N GLY A 117 5.89 -2.88 0.53
CA GLY A 117 6.77 -3.85 -0.11
C GLY A 117 6.64 -5.25 0.51
N GLY A 118 6.66 -5.34 1.84
CA GLY A 118 6.46 -6.61 2.56
C GLY A 118 5.08 -7.21 2.30
N PHE A 119 4.03 -6.40 2.28
CA PHE A 119 2.69 -6.83 1.88
C PHE A 119 2.69 -7.42 0.46
N ALA A 120 3.26 -6.72 -0.51
CA ALA A 120 3.27 -7.15 -1.91
C ALA A 120 4.00 -8.49 -2.09
N VAL A 121 5.16 -8.67 -1.45
CA VAL A 121 5.91 -9.93 -1.47
C VAL A 121 5.11 -11.07 -0.82
N ALA A 122 4.45 -10.81 0.30
CA ALA A 122 3.62 -11.80 0.98
C ALA A 122 2.43 -12.24 0.11
N VAL A 123 1.78 -11.31 -0.59
CA VAL A 123 0.69 -11.60 -1.53
C VAL A 123 1.17 -12.50 -2.67
N ILE A 124 2.29 -12.18 -3.30
CA ILE A 124 2.87 -13.01 -4.39
C ILE A 124 3.19 -14.42 -3.87
N TYR A 125 3.82 -14.52 -2.71
CA TYR A 125 4.14 -15.80 -2.11
C TYR A 125 2.90 -16.66 -1.86
N LEU A 126 1.86 -16.08 -1.27
CA LEU A 126 0.62 -16.82 -0.96
C LEU A 126 -0.12 -17.24 -2.23
N GLN A 127 -0.17 -16.39 -3.26
CA GLN A 127 -0.76 -16.78 -4.54
C GLN A 127 -0.01 -17.94 -5.20
N ASN A 128 1.32 -17.93 -5.17
CA ASN A 128 2.11 -19.05 -5.70
C ASN A 128 1.82 -20.36 -4.96
N LYS A 129 1.65 -20.30 -3.63
CA LYS A 129 1.29 -21.49 -2.83
C LYS A 129 -0.13 -22.00 -3.14
N ILE A 130 -1.09 -21.11 -3.36
CA ILE A 130 -2.46 -21.47 -3.74
C ILE A 130 -2.46 -22.17 -5.10
N ASN A 131 -1.76 -21.60 -6.09
CA ASN A 131 -1.69 -22.16 -7.44
C ASN A 131 -1.00 -23.52 -7.46
N SER A 132 0.13 -23.68 -6.75
CA SER A 132 0.85 -24.97 -6.66
C SER A 132 -0.02 -26.06 -6.03
N ALA A 133 -0.81 -25.74 -5.02
CA ALA A 133 -1.73 -26.69 -4.39
C ALA A 133 -2.85 -27.14 -5.33
N ALA A 134 -3.37 -26.22 -6.18
CA ALA A 134 -4.38 -26.55 -7.18
C ALA A 134 -3.84 -27.51 -8.24
N THR A 135 -2.65 -27.24 -8.79
CA THR A 135 -2.01 -28.09 -9.81
C THR A 135 -1.73 -29.51 -9.28
N THR A 136 -1.32 -29.62 -8.02
CA THR A 136 -1.07 -30.96 -7.41
C THR A 136 -2.36 -31.77 -7.24
N ALA A 137 -3.49 -31.11 -6.96
CA ALA A 137 -4.79 -31.76 -6.81
C ALA A 137 -5.38 -32.25 -8.16
N GLU A 138 -5.01 -31.62 -9.29
CA GLU A 138 -5.46 -32.02 -10.64
C GLU A 138 -4.64 -33.16 -11.23
N SER A 139 -3.43 -33.41 -10.74
CA SER A 139 -2.49 -34.40 -11.23
C SER A 139 -2.56 -35.75 -10.50
N GLY A 140 -3.33 -35.88 -9.43
CA GLY A 140 -3.51 -37.12 -8.64
C GLY A 140 -4.89 -37.68 -8.73
#